data_48cde7cf33d2b849ffb00a0d9f6b0e4b
#
_entry.id   48cde7cf33d2b849ffb00a0d9f6b0e4b
#
_cell.length_a   1.000
_cell.length_b   1.000
_cell.length_c   1.000
_cell.angle_alpha   90.00
_cell.angle_beta   90.00
_cell.angle_gamma   90.00
#
_symmetry.space_group_name_H-M   'P 1'
#
loop_
_entity.id
_entity.type
_entity.pdbx_description
1 polymer ?
#
loop_
_entity_poly.entity_id
_entity_poly.type
_entity_poly.pdbx_seq_one_letter_code
_entity_poly.pdbx_strand_id
1 'polypeptide(L)'
;MMIQDRLFPATGMPDRNWWHVLWPDPDGVIKALRIETGMTVVDLGCGYGYFTAAIARQVGPGRVIGFDLDPKMLEQAQTACEGMMNCNWLPGDAMELSCLLGARADYVLMANTFHGVPDKTALAREVAMALKPDGCFAVVNWHPLPREKTTVLDQPRGPSTGLRMPSEQTRAAVEPAGFKLEALVDLPPYHYGAIFRKTASHEKGEESAA
;
A
#
# COMPACT_ATOMS: atom_id res chain seq x y z
N MET A 1 20.92 -0.56 -15.35
CA MET A 1 19.53 -1.05 -15.41
C MET A 1 18.61 0.15 -15.19
N MET A 2 17.71 0.40 -16.11
CA MET A 2 16.80 1.55 -16.01
C MET A 2 15.75 1.29 -14.91
N ILE A 3 15.26 2.34 -14.21
CA ILE A 3 14.21 2.19 -13.17
C ILE A 3 12.99 1.42 -13.69
N GLN A 4 12.61 1.65 -14.94
CA GLN A 4 11.48 0.96 -15.57
C GLN A 4 11.62 -0.56 -15.61
N ASP A 5 12.86 -1.09 -15.66
CA ASP A 5 13.15 -2.53 -15.64
C ASP A 5 12.97 -3.16 -14.24
N ARG A 6 12.85 -2.32 -13.21
CA ARG A 6 12.68 -2.71 -11.80
C ARG A 6 11.25 -2.54 -11.30
N LEU A 7 10.41 -1.80 -12.03
CA LEU A 7 9.00 -1.64 -11.67
C LEU A 7 8.25 -2.97 -11.77
N PHE A 8 7.37 -3.20 -10.84
CA PHE A 8 6.45 -4.33 -10.94
C PHE A 8 5.53 -4.18 -12.17
N PRO A 9 5.15 -5.27 -12.85
CA PRO A 9 4.26 -5.21 -14.00
C PRO A 9 2.96 -4.45 -13.73
N ALA A 10 2.60 -3.56 -14.64
CA ALA A 10 1.36 -2.75 -14.63
C ALA A 10 1.17 -1.85 -13.39
N THR A 11 2.27 -1.41 -12.76
CA THR A 11 2.24 -0.52 -11.59
C THR A 11 2.74 0.89 -11.89
N GLY A 12 2.96 1.23 -13.16
CA GLY A 12 3.29 2.60 -13.56
C GLY A 12 2.20 3.59 -13.13
N MET A 13 2.63 4.77 -12.64
CA MET A 13 1.72 5.78 -12.11
C MET A 13 0.75 6.27 -13.20
N PRO A 14 -0.55 6.29 -12.95
CA PRO A 14 -1.56 6.73 -13.89
C PRO A 14 -1.51 8.24 -14.18
N ASP A 15 -2.07 8.63 -15.34
CA ASP A 15 -2.33 10.03 -15.67
C ASP A 15 -3.26 10.66 -14.61
N ARG A 16 -2.87 11.83 -14.10
CA ARG A 16 -3.58 12.56 -13.02
C ARG A 16 -5.03 12.88 -13.38
N ASN A 17 -5.33 13.16 -14.65
CA ASN A 17 -6.66 13.60 -15.08
C ASN A 17 -7.74 12.58 -14.73
N TRP A 18 -7.51 11.30 -15.10
CA TRP A 18 -8.50 10.28 -14.80
C TRP A 18 -8.35 9.67 -13.38
N TRP A 19 -7.15 9.74 -12.79
CA TRP A 19 -6.91 9.24 -11.44
C TRP A 19 -7.71 10.02 -10.40
N HIS A 20 -7.77 11.34 -10.52
CA HIS A 20 -8.58 12.20 -9.64
C HIS A 20 -10.09 11.96 -9.81
N VAL A 21 -10.53 11.61 -11.02
CA VAL A 21 -11.94 11.25 -11.26
C VAL A 21 -12.29 9.90 -10.64
N LEU A 22 -11.34 8.95 -10.69
CA LEU A 22 -11.51 7.63 -10.08
C LEU A 22 -11.58 7.70 -8.56
N TRP A 23 -10.80 8.58 -7.95
CA TRP A 23 -10.66 8.75 -6.51
C TRP A 23 -11.05 10.15 -6.06
N PRO A 24 -12.36 10.52 -6.13
CA PRO A 24 -12.78 11.90 -5.83
C PRO A 24 -12.68 12.26 -4.35
N ASP A 25 -12.65 11.27 -3.46
CA ASP A 25 -12.56 11.45 -2.01
C ASP A 25 -11.44 10.56 -1.40
N PRO A 26 -10.16 10.94 -1.57
CA PRO A 26 -9.07 10.18 -0.97
C PRO A 26 -9.09 10.17 0.56
N ASP A 27 -9.61 11.22 1.22
CA ASP A 27 -9.72 11.26 2.68
C ASP A 27 -10.74 10.23 3.19
N GLY A 28 -11.86 10.05 2.49
CA GLY A 28 -12.84 9.00 2.78
C GLY A 28 -12.26 7.60 2.61
N VAL A 29 -11.42 7.39 1.59
CA VAL A 29 -10.70 6.12 1.39
C VAL A 29 -9.79 5.81 2.58
N ILE A 30 -8.98 6.79 3.03
CA ILE A 30 -8.06 6.60 4.15
C ILE A 30 -8.80 6.30 5.46
N LYS A 31 -9.92 6.97 5.71
CA LYS A 31 -10.80 6.67 6.86
C LYS A 31 -11.38 5.26 6.79
N ALA A 32 -11.87 4.85 5.60
CA ALA A 32 -12.41 3.50 5.38
C ALA A 32 -11.36 2.41 5.64
N LEU A 33 -10.09 2.70 5.34
CA LEU A 33 -8.95 1.81 5.62
C LEU A 33 -8.52 1.83 7.10
N ARG A 34 -9.23 2.54 7.98
CA ARG A 34 -8.99 2.59 9.43
C ARG A 34 -7.60 3.12 9.82
N ILE A 35 -7.03 4.02 9.03
CA ILE A 35 -5.84 4.77 9.41
C ILE A 35 -6.26 5.82 10.44
N GLU A 36 -5.59 5.86 11.59
CA GLU A 36 -5.98 6.65 12.75
C GLU A 36 -4.97 7.77 13.05
N THR A 37 -5.41 8.76 13.79
CA THR A 37 -4.60 9.87 14.26
C THR A 37 -3.44 9.38 15.15
N GLY A 38 -2.26 9.94 14.95
CA GLY A 38 -1.05 9.60 15.72
C GLY A 38 -0.24 8.42 15.18
N MET A 39 -0.76 7.67 14.21
CA MET A 39 -0.05 6.54 13.61
C MET A 39 1.18 6.98 12.83
N THR A 40 2.20 6.12 12.79
CA THR A 40 3.27 6.13 11.79
C THR A 40 2.86 5.22 10.63
N VAL A 41 2.63 5.79 9.46
CA VAL A 41 2.13 5.09 8.28
C VAL A 41 3.17 5.12 7.17
N VAL A 42 3.41 3.97 6.53
CA VAL A 42 4.16 3.88 5.27
C VAL A 42 3.16 3.79 4.12
N ASP A 43 3.27 4.69 3.17
CA ASP A 43 2.60 4.63 1.87
C ASP A 43 3.55 3.97 0.87
N LEU A 44 3.41 2.65 0.68
CA LEU A 44 4.34 1.80 -0.06
C LEU A 44 3.98 1.78 -1.55
N GLY A 45 4.87 2.35 -2.38
CA GLY A 45 4.58 2.66 -3.79
C GLY A 45 3.72 3.90 -3.89
N CYS A 46 4.11 4.99 -3.21
CA CYS A 46 3.31 6.20 -3.05
C CYS A 46 3.10 7.00 -4.35
N GLY A 47 3.88 6.72 -5.40
CA GLY A 47 3.84 7.46 -6.65
C GLY A 47 4.04 8.96 -6.42
N TYR A 48 3.20 9.79 -7.04
CA TYR A 48 3.24 11.24 -6.86
C TYR A 48 2.52 11.75 -5.59
N GLY A 49 2.25 10.89 -4.59
CA GLY A 49 1.78 11.30 -3.28
C GLY A 49 0.26 11.49 -3.15
N TYR A 50 -0.55 10.92 -4.03
CA TYR A 50 -2.00 11.12 -4.03
C TYR A 50 -2.66 10.71 -2.71
N PHE A 51 -2.40 9.50 -2.26
CA PHE A 51 -2.90 9.03 -0.97
C PHE A 51 -2.02 9.52 0.19
N THR A 52 -0.73 9.76 -0.03
CA THR A 52 0.19 10.29 1.00
C THR A 52 -0.34 11.57 1.64
N ALA A 53 -0.84 12.51 0.83
CA ALA A 53 -1.43 13.76 1.33
C ALA A 53 -2.67 13.53 2.20
N ALA A 54 -3.54 12.61 1.82
CA ALA A 54 -4.72 12.24 2.61
C ALA A 54 -4.33 11.52 3.92
N ILE A 55 -3.34 10.64 3.87
CA ILE A 55 -2.79 9.98 5.07
C ILE A 55 -2.21 11.03 6.02
N ALA A 56 -1.44 12.01 5.51
CA ALA A 56 -0.81 13.05 6.31
C ALA A 56 -1.84 13.91 7.07
N ARG A 57 -2.96 14.23 6.42
CA ARG A 57 -4.09 14.91 7.09
C ARG A 57 -4.73 14.05 8.17
N GLN A 58 -4.96 12.77 7.87
CA GLN A 58 -5.63 11.83 8.78
C GLN A 58 -4.82 11.54 10.04
N VAL A 59 -3.51 11.31 9.89
CA VAL A 59 -2.66 10.97 11.03
C VAL A 59 -2.34 12.18 11.91
N GLY A 60 -2.48 13.41 11.42
CA GLY A 60 -2.26 14.63 12.18
C GLY A 60 -0.87 14.71 12.83
N PRO A 61 -0.75 14.53 14.16
CA PRO A 61 0.55 14.54 14.85
C PRO A 61 1.41 13.30 14.59
N GLY A 62 0.87 12.30 13.90
CA GLY A 62 1.60 11.11 13.48
C GLY A 62 2.60 11.40 12.36
N ARG A 63 3.06 10.37 11.71
CA ARG A 63 4.07 10.47 10.64
C ARG A 63 3.65 9.67 9.41
N VAL A 64 3.96 10.20 8.23
CA VAL A 64 3.84 9.47 6.96
C VAL A 64 5.22 9.30 6.34
N ILE A 65 5.49 8.12 5.84
CA ILE A 65 6.68 7.82 5.04
C ILE A 65 6.19 7.43 3.65
N GLY A 66 6.33 8.33 2.68
CA GLY A 66 6.15 8.03 1.27
C GLY A 66 7.36 7.22 0.79
N PHE A 67 7.10 5.98 0.38
CA PHE A 67 8.13 5.06 -0.08
C PHE A 67 7.88 4.72 -1.55
N ASP A 68 8.87 4.95 -2.40
CA ASP A 68 8.77 4.61 -3.82
C ASP A 68 10.14 4.25 -4.41
N LEU A 69 10.12 3.40 -5.43
CA LEU A 69 11.32 3.01 -6.16
C LEU A 69 11.86 4.16 -7.02
N ASP A 70 10.97 5.01 -7.56
CA ASP A 70 11.33 6.09 -8.47
C ASP A 70 11.51 7.42 -7.73
N PRO A 71 12.75 7.94 -7.61
CA PRO A 71 13.01 9.24 -6.98
C PRO A 71 12.22 10.39 -7.60
N LYS A 72 11.89 10.32 -8.91
CA LYS A 72 11.09 11.35 -9.57
C LYS A 72 9.63 11.35 -9.08
N MET A 73 9.11 10.18 -8.71
CA MET A 73 7.80 10.11 -8.06
C MET A 73 7.84 10.78 -6.69
N LEU A 74 8.90 10.53 -5.92
CA LEU A 74 9.08 11.17 -4.61
C LEU A 74 9.22 12.70 -4.71
N GLU A 75 9.91 13.23 -5.71
CA GLU A 75 9.98 14.68 -5.97
C GLU A 75 8.58 15.27 -6.23
N GLN A 76 7.76 14.57 -7.01
CA GLN A 76 6.37 14.99 -7.26
C GLN A 76 5.50 14.86 -6.02
N ALA A 77 5.70 13.81 -5.21
CA ALA A 77 4.99 13.61 -3.96
C ALA A 77 5.34 14.70 -2.93
N GLN A 78 6.61 15.12 -2.84
CA GLN A 78 7.04 16.25 -2.02
C GLN A 78 6.29 17.53 -2.40
N THR A 79 6.16 17.79 -3.70
CA THR A 79 5.40 18.95 -4.20
C THR A 79 3.91 18.83 -3.85
N ALA A 80 3.32 17.63 -3.99
CA ALA A 80 1.91 17.41 -3.67
C ALA A 80 1.59 17.53 -2.17
N CYS A 81 2.59 17.30 -1.31
CA CYS A 81 2.50 17.40 0.14
C CYS A 81 3.19 18.66 0.70
N GLU A 82 3.40 19.69 -0.13
CA GLU A 82 4.04 20.92 0.31
C GLU A 82 3.32 21.51 1.53
N GLY A 83 4.11 21.91 2.54
CA GLY A 83 3.57 22.42 3.83
C GLY A 83 3.14 21.34 4.84
N MET A 84 3.16 20.06 4.48
CA MET A 84 2.86 18.96 5.42
C MET A 84 4.14 18.49 6.12
N MET A 85 4.36 18.99 7.37
CA MET A 85 5.58 18.76 8.13
C MET A 85 5.75 17.33 8.66
N ASN A 86 4.71 16.53 8.59
CA ASN A 86 4.68 15.13 9.06
C ASN A 86 4.98 14.10 7.96
N CYS A 87 5.33 14.55 6.74
CA CYS A 87 5.73 13.69 5.62
C CYS A 87 7.25 13.52 5.57
N ASN A 88 7.69 12.28 5.33
CA ASN A 88 9.08 11.91 5.06
C ASN A 88 9.11 11.07 3.77
N TRP A 89 10.26 11.05 3.09
CA TRP A 89 10.38 10.42 1.78
C TRP A 89 11.56 9.47 1.79
N LEU A 90 11.33 8.24 1.35
CA LEU A 90 12.32 7.18 1.39
C LEU A 90 12.36 6.46 0.03
N PRO A 91 13.40 6.66 -0.77
CA PRO A 91 13.58 5.93 -2.02
C PRO A 91 14.06 4.49 -1.72
N GLY A 92 13.49 3.51 -2.41
CA GLY A 92 13.94 2.13 -2.24
C GLY A 92 13.08 1.10 -2.95
N ASP A 93 13.58 -0.14 -2.93
CA ASP A 93 12.83 -1.29 -3.39
C ASP A 93 11.91 -1.79 -2.26
N ALA A 94 10.64 -2.03 -2.57
CA ALA A 94 9.67 -2.54 -1.61
C ALA A 94 10.10 -3.88 -0.98
N MET A 95 10.92 -4.65 -1.68
CA MET A 95 11.49 -5.91 -1.19
C MET A 95 12.62 -5.72 -0.15
N GLU A 96 13.03 -4.48 0.11
CA GLU A 96 14.05 -4.09 1.08
C GLU A 96 13.47 -3.17 2.18
N LEU A 97 12.14 -3.06 2.25
CA LEU A 97 11.42 -2.11 3.12
C LEU A 97 11.90 -2.17 4.58
N SER A 98 11.99 -3.38 5.15
CA SER A 98 12.34 -3.56 6.57
C SER A 98 13.74 -3.08 6.91
N CYS A 99 14.68 -3.21 5.98
CA CYS A 99 16.06 -2.73 6.15
C CYS A 99 16.17 -1.22 6.00
N LEU A 100 15.38 -0.62 5.09
CA LEU A 100 15.48 0.79 4.75
C LEU A 100 14.70 1.70 5.72
N LEU A 101 13.64 1.18 6.34
CA LEU A 101 12.72 2.00 7.14
C LEU A 101 13.33 2.56 8.44
N GLY A 102 14.35 1.92 9.00
CA GLY A 102 15.03 2.34 10.23
C GLY A 102 14.22 2.22 11.53
N ALA A 103 12.89 2.32 11.48
CA ALA A 103 12.00 2.15 12.62
C ALA A 103 10.67 1.52 12.17
N ARG A 104 10.05 0.70 13.02
CA ARG A 104 8.80 0.02 12.70
C ARG A 104 7.61 0.97 12.65
N ALA A 105 6.72 0.75 11.69
CA ALA A 105 5.50 1.50 11.49
C ALA A 105 4.28 0.85 12.19
N ASP A 106 3.25 1.64 12.44
CA ASP A 106 1.95 1.16 12.90
C ASP A 106 1.13 0.58 11.75
N TYR A 107 1.32 1.13 10.54
CA TYR A 107 0.51 0.81 9.38
C TYR A 107 1.33 0.88 8.10
N VAL A 108 1.11 -0.06 7.19
CA VAL A 108 1.61 0.00 5.81
C VAL A 108 0.41 -0.05 4.87
N LEU A 109 0.28 0.95 4.01
CA LEU A 109 -0.67 0.96 2.90
C LEU A 109 0.05 0.65 1.60
N MET A 110 -0.47 -0.27 0.81
CA MET A 110 -0.04 -0.50 -0.58
C MET A 110 -1.25 -0.42 -1.51
N ALA A 111 -1.39 0.70 -2.21
CA ALA A 111 -2.54 0.98 -3.05
C ALA A 111 -2.20 0.80 -4.53
N ASN A 112 -3.00 -0.04 -5.22
CA ASN A 112 -2.93 -0.26 -6.67
C ASN A 112 -1.58 -0.76 -7.23
N THR A 113 -0.76 -1.40 -6.39
CA THR A 113 0.56 -1.91 -6.77
C THR A 113 0.71 -3.42 -6.52
N PHE A 114 0.04 -3.95 -5.50
CA PHE A 114 0.20 -5.34 -5.05
C PHE A 114 -0.08 -6.39 -6.13
N HIS A 115 -0.99 -6.11 -7.06
CA HIS A 115 -1.32 -7.01 -8.17
C HIS A 115 -0.11 -7.33 -9.05
N GLY A 116 0.81 -6.37 -9.22
CA GLY A 116 2.02 -6.51 -10.05
C GLY A 116 3.21 -7.17 -9.35
N VAL A 117 3.18 -7.35 -8.03
CA VAL A 117 4.29 -7.95 -7.27
C VAL A 117 4.50 -9.40 -7.70
N PRO A 118 5.70 -9.83 -8.11
CA PRO A 118 5.95 -11.22 -8.51
C PRO A 118 5.77 -12.21 -7.36
N ASP A 119 6.47 -12.01 -6.25
CA ASP A 119 6.33 -12.80 -5.02
C ASP A 119 5.63 -11.97 -3.93
N LYS A 120 4.32 -12.06 -3.92
CA LYS A 120 3.46 -11.32 -3.00
C LYS A 120 3.64 -11.73 -1.55
N THR A 121 3.92 -13.01 -1.31
CA THR A 121 4.14 -13.52 0.04
C THR A 121 5.50 -13.07 0.59
N ALA A 122 6.54 -13.01 -0.23
CA ALA A 122 7.83 -12.47 0.16
C ALA A 122 7.70 -10.97 0.51
N LEU A 123 7.01 -10.17 -0.32
CA LEU A 123 6.73 -8.78 0.01
C LEU A 123 5.94 -8.64 1.31
N ALA A 124 4.92 -9.45 1.52
CA ALA A 124 4.14 -9.40 2.76
C ALA A 124 5.02 -9.74 4.00
N ARG A 125 6.03 -10.61 3.87
CA ARG A 125 7.01 -10.86 4.95
C ARG A 125 7.88 -9.63 5.23
N GLU A 126 8.34 -8.93 4.19
CA GLU A 126 9.06 -7.65 4.32
C GLU A 126 8.20 -6.62 5.08
N VAL A 127 6.94 -6.50 4.70
CA VAL A 127 5.98 -5.63 5.40
C VAL A 127 5.80 -6.06 6.86
N ALA A 128 5.70 -7.37 7.13
CA ALA A 128 5.59 -7.86 8.50
C ALA A 128 6.80 -7.50 9.37
N MET A 129 8.02 -7.53 8.81
CA MET A 129 9.24 -7.11 9.51
C MET A 129 9.28 -5.60 9.75
N ALA A 130 8.74 -4.81 8.83
CA ALA A 130 8.66 -3.35 8.94
C ALA A 130 7.58 -2.85 9.92
N LEU A 131 6.62 -3.70 10.29
CA LEU A 131 5.53 -3.36 11.20
C LEU A 131 5.87 -3.63 12.67
N LYS A 132 5.35 -2.78 13.55
CA LYS A 132 5.26 -3.04 14.99
C LYS A 132 4.47 -4.33 15.27
N PRO A 133 4.54 -4.91 16.49
CA PRO A 133 3.54 -5.87 16.95
C PRO A 133 2.13 -5.27 16.76
N ASP A 134 1.17 -6.10 16.37
CA ASP A 134 -0.22 -5.69 16.08
C ASP A 134 -0.40 -4.60 15.02
N GLY A 135 0.65 -4.29 14.24
CA GLY A 135 0.58 -3.36 13.13
C GLY A 135 -0.29 -3.90 11.99
N CYS A 136 -0.79 -2.99 11.14
CA CYS A 136 -1.68 -3.32 10.04
C CYS A 136 -1.00 -3.21 8.68
N PHE A 137 -1.35 -4.10 7.79
CA PHE A 137 -1.06 -4.02 6.36
C PHE A 137 -2.36 -3.92 5.57
N ALA A 138 -2.55 -2.86 4.79
CA ALA A 138 -3.70 -2.72 3.90
C ALA A 138 -3.26 -2.80 2.45
N VAL A 139 -4.00 -3.59 1.68
CA VAL A 139 -3.84 -3.70 0.23
C VAL A 139 -5.11 -3.19 -0.44
N VAL A 140 -4.96 -2.17 -1.29
CA VAL A 140 -6.04 -1.70 -2.17
C VAL A 140 -5.80 -2.25 -3.56
N ASN A 141 -6.78 -3.01 -4.07
CA ASN A 141 -6.73 -3.61 -5.39
C ASN A 141 -8.03 -3.39 -6.16
N TRP A 142 -7.94 -3.47 -7.49
CA TRP A 142 -9.09 -3.53 -8.38
C TRP A 142 -9.90 -4.81 -8.15
N HIS A 143 -11.23 -4.70 -8.13
CA HIS A 143 -12.09 -5.87 -8.22
C HIS A 143 -11.80 -6.67 -9.51
N PRO A 144 -12.01 -8.00 -9.51
CA PRO A 144 -11.74 -8.88 -10.65
C PRO A 144 -12.79 -8.71 -11.77
N LEU A 145 -13.11 -7.47 -12.09
CA LEU A 145 -14.00 -7.09 -13.17
C LEU A 145 -13.25 -7.07 -14.50
N PRO A 146 -13.89 -7.40 -15.63
CA PRO A 146 -13.30 -7.17 -16.94
C PRO A 146 -12.89 -5.71 -17.11
N ARG A 147 -11.69 -5.47 -17.67
CA ARG A 147 -11.14 -4.11 -17.81
C ARG A 147 -12.08 -3.17 -18.58
N GLU A 148 -12.80 -3.73 -19.55
CA GLU A 148 -13.77 -3.02 -20.39
C GLU A 148 -14.98 -2.50 -19.59
N LYS A 149 -15.24 -3.06 -18.41
CA LYS A 149 -16.32 -2.65 -17.50
C LYS A 149 -15.88 -1.60 -16.47
N THR A 150 -14.59 -1.25 -16.42
CA THR A 150 -14.04 -0.27 -15.48
C THR A 150 -13.63 0.99 -16.21
N THR A 151 -14.62 1.81 -16.57
CA THR A 151 -14.41 3.02 -17.38
C THR A 151 -14.29 4.26 -16.50
N VAL A 152 -13.33 5.12 -16.83
CA VAL A 152 -13.19 6.46 -16.27
C VAL A 152 -12.95 7.42 -17.42
N LEU A 153 -13.72 8.48 -17.52
CA LEU A 153 -13.75 9.39 -18.68
C LEU A 153 -13.94 8.61 -19.99
N ASP A 154 -14.94 7.73 -20.01
CA ASP A 154 -15.35 6.90 -21.14
C ASP A 154 -14.26 5.99 -21.73
N GLN A 155 -13.18 5.75 -20.97
CA GLN A 155 -12.08 4.86 -21.38
C GLN A 155 -11.86 3.75 -20.37
N PRO A 156 -11.62 2.49 -20.82
CA PRO A 156 -11.23 1.40 -19.92
C PRO A 156 -9.93 1.69 -19.18
N ARG A 157 -9.94 1.62 -17.84
CA ARG A 157 -8.80 1.95 -16.98
C ARG A 157 -8.37 0.78 -16.09
N GLY A 158 -7.20 0.94 -15.48
CA GLY A 158 -6.60 -0.05 -14.60
C GLY A 158 -5.82 -1.16 -15.31
N PRO A 159 -5.28 -2.13 -14.57
CA PRO A 159 -4.52 -3.24 -15.12
C PRO A 159 -5.38 -4.14 -16.01
N SER A 160 -4.74 -4.97 -16.83
CA SER A 160 -5.43 -6.00 -17.60
C SER A 160 -6.24 -6.94 -16.67
N THR A 161 -7.32 -7.50 -17.18
CA THR A 161 -8.22 -8.37 -16.40
C THR A 161 -7.48 -9.51 -15.70
N GLY A 162 -6.48 -10.11 -16.36
CA GLY A 162 -5.69 -11.21 -15.81
C GLY A 162 -4.77 -10.85 -14.64
N LEU A 163 -4.50 -9.56 -14.41
CA LEU A 163 -3.73 -9.08 -13.27
C LEU A 163 -4.60 -8.66 -12.08
N ARG A 164 -5.92 -8.58 -12.25
CA ARG A 164 -6.84 -8.22 -11.18
C ARG A 164 -7.04 -9.38 -10.24
N MET A 165 -6.93 -9.11 -8.96
CA MET A 165 -6.99 -10.15 -7.93
C MET A 165 -8.32 -10.11 -7.20
N PRO A 166 -9.06 -11.24 -7.10
CA PRO A 166 -10.08 -11.39 -6.07
C PRO A 166 -9.50 -11.20 -4.66
N SER A 167 -10.31 -10.73 -3.73
CA SER A 167 -9.88 -10.52 -2.33
C SER A 167 -9.35 -11.80 -1.67
N GLU A 168 -9.90 -12.96 -2.04
CA GLU A 168 -9.47 -14.29 -1.58
C GLU A 168 -8.02 -14.60 -2.02
N GLN A 169 -7.63 -14.20 -3.22
CA GLN A 169 -6.25 -14.37 -3.69
C GLN A 169 -5.29 -13.43 -2.96
N THR A 170 -5.71 -12.19 -2.69
CA THR A 170 -4.93 -11.25 -1.86
C THR A 170 -4.75 -11.81 -0.46
N ARG A 171 -5.81 -12.34 0.15
CA ARG A 171 -5.77 -13.00 1.45
C ARG A 171 -4.81 -14.20 1.44
N ALA A 172 -4.95 -15.10 0.46
CA ALA A 172 -4.09 -16.28 0.34
C ALA A 172 -2.60 -15.95 0.17
N ALA A 173 -2.27 -14.78 -0.40
CA ALA A 173 -0.90 -14.32 -0.55
C ALA A 173 -0.35 -13.66 0.73
N VAL A 174 -1.19 -12.98 1.52
CA VAL A 174 -0.75 -12.18 2.68
C VAL A 174 -0.74 -12.98 3.98
N GLU A 175 -1.75 -13.82 4.25
CA GLU A 175 -1.86 -14.56 5.52
C GLU A 175 -0.64 -15.46 5.83
N PRO A 176 -0.01 -16.16 4.83
CA PRO A 176 1.18 -16.98 5.11
C PRO A 176 2.41 -16.19 5.57
N ALA A 177 2.38 -14.86 5.47
CA ALA A 177 3.44 -13.97 5.94
C ALA A 177 3.30 -13.54 7.42
N GLY A 178 2.39 -14.16 8.17
CA GLY A 178 2.15 -13.82 9.58
C GLY A 178 1.10 -12.73 9.77
N PHE A 179 0.09 -12.73 8.92
CA PHE A 179 -1.07 -11.83 9.02
C PHE A 179 -2.38 -12.59 9.12
N LYS A 180 -3.41 -11.90 9.60
CA LYS A 180 -4.80 -12.34 9.58
C LYS A 180 -5.66 -11.25 8.98
N LEU A 181 -6.55 -11.61 8.04
CA LEU A 181 -7.52 -10.65 7.50
C LEU A 181 -8.45 -10.17 8.63
N GLU A 182 -8.49 -8.84 8.82
CA GLU A 182 -9.33 -8.18 9.82
C GLU A 182 -10.60 -7.58 9.21
N ALA A 183 -10.48 -6.99 8.01
CA ALA A 183 -11.61 -6.40 7.32
C ALA A 183 -11.43 -6.40 5.80
N LEU A 184 -12.56 -6.50 5.10
CA LEU A 184 -12.70 -6.14 3.69
C LEU A 184 -13.58 -4.91 3.60
N VAL A 185 -13.13 -3.92 2.83
CA VAL A 185 -13.81 -2.64 2.64
C VAL A 185 -14.07 -2.47 1.16
N ASP A 186 -15.31 -2.16 0.80
CA ASP A 186 -15.63 -1.77 -0.57
C ASP A 186 -15.18 -0.32 -0.81
N LEU A 187 -14.44 -0.10 -1.88
CA LEU A 187 -13.91 1.20 -2.28
C LEU A 187 -14.41 1.52 -3.69
N PRO A 188 -15.62 2.06 -3.80
CA PRO A 188 -16.23 2.31 -5.09
C PRO A 188 -15.40 3.31 -5.93
N PRO A 189 -15.50 3.24 -7.28
CA PRO A 189 -16.43 2.37 -8.01
C PRO A 189 -15.89 0.98 -8.33
N TYR A 190 -14.58 0.71 -8.23
CA TYR A 190 -13.98 -0.50 -8.81
C TYR A 190 -12.97 -1.22 -7.91
N HIS A 191 -12.82 -0.80 -6.64
CA HIS A 191 -11.77 -1.32 -5.77
C HIS A 191 -12.32 -1.92 -4.48
N TYR A 192 -11.48 -2.72 -3.85
CA TYR A 192 -11.63 -3.13 -2.47
C TYR A 192 -10.34 -2.81 -1.69
N GLY A 193 -10.48 -2.63 -0.39
CA GLY A 193 -9.39 -2.61 0.58
C GLY A 193 -9.41 -3.87 1.44
N ALA A 194 -8.30 -4.59 1.51
CA ALA A 194 -8.12 -5.71 2.43
C ALA A 194 -7.17 -5.28 3.54
N ILE A 195 -7.66 -5.24 4.77
CA ILE A 195 -6.90 -4.84 5.97
C ILE A 195 -6.51 -6.09 6.72
N PHE A 196 -5.22 -6.25 6.94
CA PHE A 196 -4.65 -7.39 7.66
C PHE A 196 -3.95 -6.90 8.92
N ARG A 197 -4.14 -7.63 10.02
CA ARG A 197 -3.40 -7.42 11.26
C ARG A 197 -2.26 -8.41 11.35
N LYS A 198 -1.08 -7.93 11.73
CA LYS A 198 0.06 -8.79 12.02
C LYS A 198 -0.25 -9.65 13.25
N THR A 199 -0.07 -10.97 13.10
CA THR A 199 -0.21 -11.90 14.21
C THR A 199 1.03 -11.85 15.10
N ALA A 200 0.85 -12.02 16.42
CA ALA A 200 1.97 -12.16 17.32
C ALA A 200 2.85 -13.34 16.87
N SER A 201 4.15 -13.13 16.78
CA SER A 201 5.10 -14.23 16.57
C SER A 201 5.02 -15.11 17.82
N HIS A 202 4.55 -16.36 17.69
CA HIS A 202 4.84 -17.35 18.70
C HIS A 202 6.35 -17.63 18.65
N GLU A 203 7.13 -16.93 19.45
CA GLU A 203 8.45 -17.41 19.81
C GLU A 203 8.19 -18.77 20.46
N LYS A 204 8.54 -19.84 19.73
CA LYS A 204 8.68 -21.16 20.35
C LYS A 204 9.82 -21.00 21.36
N GLY A 205 9.45 -20.83 22.63
CA GLY A 205 10.39 -21.00 23.70
C GLY A 205 11.01 -22.40 23.55
N GLU A 206 12.26 -22.45 23.16
CA GLU A 206 13.09 -23.62 23.43
C GLU A 206 13.19 -23.70 24.95
N GLU A 207 12.28 -24.45 25.56
CA GLU A 207 12.42 -24.94 26.90
C GLU A 207 13.62 -25.91 26.84
N SER A 208 14.79 -25.38 27.23
CA SER A 208 15.99 -26.15 27.50
C SER A 208 15.65 -27.16 28.58
N ALA A 209 15.44 -28.40 28.18
CA ALA A 209 15.46 -29.52 29.12
C ALA A 209 16.90 -29.71 29.59
N ALA A 210 17.13 -29.32 30.86
CA ALA A 210 18.31 -29.71 31.62
C ALA A 210 18.15 -31.16 32.10
#